data_2092fabeedca78a7d92b6b2c6aa004b8
#
_entry.id   2092fabeedca78a7d92b6b2c6aa004b8
#
_cell.length_a   1.000
_cell.length_b   1.000
_cell.length_c   1.000
_cell.angle_alpha   90.00
_cell.angle_beta   90.00
_cell.angle_gamma   90.00
#
_symmetry.space_group_name_H-M   'P 1'
#
loop_
_entity.id
_entity.type
_entity.pdbx_description
1 polymer ?
#
loop_
_entity_poly.entity_id
_entity_poly.type
_entity_poly.pdbx_seq_one_letter_code
_entity_poly.pdbx_strand_id
1 'polypeptide(L)'
;IIDAVPCAEQIRYVTSGSEATLYAMRAVRAYTGKEKILKFEGGYHGMNDYSLMSLMPKTEVSYPVPSIDSAGIPNSIKNEVLIAPFNDFDTTKNIIDQYKEEIAGVIIEPFQRVIKPEPGFLQSIRNITNEYKIPLIFDEIVTGFRFSYGGAQEYYNVVPDLCTLGKIVAGGYPMAAIVGKRDFMEVFNQKSDVISPSLVQIGTLSGNPIACAAGLATLDVLRTENPYEKLFETGYFLQNSLKEIFNRNEIPAQVVGEGPVFDVYFCSNGISNYRDTMKADKSILNSFTSNLINSGIFKGDTKYYVSTVHDATDIEKTIHAFEVAVAKLKKQHGI
;
A
#
# COMPACT_ATOMS: atom_id res chain seq x y z
N ILE A 1 -18.31 7.41 -0.29
CA ILE A 1 -16.85 7.51 -0.12
C ILE A 1 -16.52 8.75 0.71
N ILE A 2 -17.02 9.93 0.35
CA ILE A 2 -16.76 11.18 1.10
C ILE A 2 -17.17 11.06 2.57
N ASP A 3 -18.31 10.44 2.86
CA ASP A 3 -18.79 10.24 4.24
C ASP A 3 -17.96 9.25 5.06
N ALA A 4 -17.16 8.40 4.40
CA ALA A 4 -16.38 7.34 5.05
C ALA A 4 -14.93 7.74 5.27
N VAL A 5 -14.29 8.37 4.28
CA VAL A 5 -12.84 8.58 4.24
C VAL A 5 -12.48 9.95 4.80
N PRO A 6 -11.73 10.05 5.91
CA PRO A 6 -11.54 11.30 6.66
C PRO A 6 -10.99 12.48 5.86
N CYS A 7 -10.08 12.28 4.90
CA CYS A 7 -9.54 13.38 4.08
C CYS A 7 -10.44 13.76 2.89
N ALA A 8 -11.52 13.01 2.61
CA ALA A 8 -12.26 13.12 1.37
C ALA A 8 -13.32 14.24 1.42
N GLU A 9 -13.00 15.42 0.94
CA GLU A 9 -13.98 16.50 0.68
C GLU A 9 -14.44 16.51 -0.77
N GLN A 10 -13.60 16.05 -1.69
CA GLN A 10 -13.90 15.89 -3.11
C GLN A 10 -13.32 14.59 -3.66
N ILE A 11 -13.87 14.11 -4.79
CA ILE A 11 -13.50 12.86 -5.44
C ILE A 11 -13.41 13.01 -6.95
N ARG A 12 -12.42 12.31 -7.54
CA ARG A 12 -12.30 12.07 -8.99
C ARG A 12 -12.13 10.58 -9.24
N TYR A 13 -12.96 10.02 -10.10
CA TYR A 13 -12.89 8.62 -10.49
C TYR A 13 -11.90 8.40 -11.63
N VAL A 14 -11.23 7.26 -11.58
CA VAL A 14 -10.36 6.69 -12.60
C VAL A 14 -10.62 5.18 -12.71
N THR A 15 -9.96 4.48 -13.63
CA THR A 15 -10.22 3.04 -13.84
C THR A 15 -9.27 2.14 -13.07
N SER A 16 -8.11 2.63 -12.68
CA SER A 16 -7.07 1.82 -12.01
C SER A 16 -6.34 2.58 -10.92
N GLY A 17 -5.76 1.83 -9.97
CA GLY A 17 -4.89 2.41 -8.94
C GLY A 17 -3.67 3.12 -9.52
N SER A 18 -3.12 2.64 -10.64
CA SER A 18 -1.99 3.29 -11.34
C SER A 18 -2.36 4.68 -11.87
N GLU A 19 -3.58 4.85 -12.38
CA GLU A 19 -4.08 6.17 -12.76
C GLU A 19 -4.30 7.05 -11.52
N ALA A 20 -4.90 6.51 -10.45
CA ALA A 20 -5.16 7.27 -9.23
C ALA A 20 -3.86 7.85 -8.66
N THR A 21 -2.82 7.05 -8.50
CA THR A 21 -1.52 7.49 -7.98
C THR A 21 -0.81 8.48 -8.91
N LEU A 22 -0.85 8.23 -10.24
CA LEU A 22 -0.30 9.16 -11.22
C LEU A 22 -0.95 10.54 -11.12
N TYR A 23 -2.28 10.59 -11.08
CA TYR A 23 -3.00 11.84 -10.98
C TYR A 23 -2.86 12.51 -9.61
N ALA A 24 -2.74 11.76 -8.52
CA ALA A 24 -2.44 12.32 -7.20
C ALA A 24 -1.07 13.01 -7.17
N MET A 25 -0.02 12.38 -7.76
CA MET A 25 1.30 13.00 -7.91
C MET A 25 1.28 14.24 -8.82
N ARG A 26 0.49 14.20 -9.92
CA ARG A 26 0.31 15.38 -10.76
C ARG A 26 -0.45 16.50 -10.04
N ALA A 27 -1.43 16.16 -9.21
CA ALA A 27 -2.21 17.14 -8.47
C ALA A 27 -1.33 17.94 -7.50
N VAL A 28 -0.46 17.28 -6.75
CA VAL A 28 0.45 17.98 -5.84
C VAL A 28 1.49 18.81 -6.57
N ARG A 29 1.97 18.36 -7.75
CA ARG A 29 2.84 19.18 -8.61
C ARG A 29 2.13 20.43 -9.13
N ALA A 30 0.90 20.28 -9.61
CA ALA A 30 0.10 21.40 -10.11
C ALA A 30 -0.24 22.40 -9.00
N TYR A 31 -0.52 21.89 -7.78
CA TYR A 31 -0.84 22.72 -6.63
C TYR A 31 0.37 23.52 -6.10
N THR A 32 1.54 22.87 -6.01
CA THR A 32 2.74 23.47 -5.40
C THR A 32 3.63 24.20 -6.39
N GLY A 33 3.52 23.92 -7.68
CA GLY A 33 4.46 24.38 -8.71
C GLY A 33 5.84 23.75 -8.63
N LYS A 34 6.03 22.72 -7.76
CA LYS A 34 7.27 21.99 -7.56
C LYS A 34 7.25 20.66 -8.33
N GLU A 35 8.40 20.00 -8.48
CA GLU A 35 8.53 18.86 -9.39
C GLU A 35 8.78 17.51 -8.68
N LYS A 36 9.56 17.50 -7.58
CA LYS A 36 10.01 16.25 -6.96
C LYS A 36 8.93 15.57 -6.13
N ILE A 37 8.85 14.25 -6.27
CA ILE A 37 8.03 13.40 -5.40
C ILE A 37 8.95 12.62 -4.47
N LEU A 38 8.71 12.70 -3.17
CA LEU A 38 9.34 11.81 -2.21
C LEU A 38 8.45 10.58 -2.02
N LYS A 39 9.02 9.39 -2.20
CA LYS A 39 8.37 8.09 -1.93
C LYS A 39 9.27 7.20 -1.09
N PHE A 40 8.73 6.11 -0.58
CA PHE A 40 9.48 5.17 0.26
C PHE A 40 9.96 3.96 -0.53
N GLU A 41 11.22 3.51 -0.26
CA GLU A 41 11.83 2.37 -0.92
C GLU A 41 10.96 1.12 -0.75
N GLY A 42 10.71 0.39 -1.85
CA GLY A 42 9.82 -0.79 -1.87
C GLY A 42 8.32 -0.47 -1.97
N GLY A 43 7.91 0.79 -1.83
CA GLY A 43 6.51 1.22 -1.95
C GLY A 43 5.98 1.05 -3.38
N TYR A 44 4.79 0.46 -3.54
CA TYR A 44 4.15 0.23 -4.83
C TYR A 44 3.03 1.24 -5.07
N HIS A 45 3.24 2.12 -6.03
CA HIS A 45 2.28 3.17 -6.39
C HIS A 45 1.82 3.07 -7.85
N GLY A 46 1.69 1.85 -8.36
CA GLY A 46 1.25 1.59 -9.73
C GLY A 46 2.38 1.57 -10.76
N MET A 47 2.02 1.65 -12.04
CA MET A 47 2.90 1.33 -13.17
C MET A 47 3.36 2.55 -13.96
N ASN A 48 3.29 3.74 -13.38
CA ASN A 48 3.88 4.93 -13.99
C ASN A 48 5.39 5.05 -13.65
N ASP A 49 6.13 5.79 -14.45
CA ASP A 49 7.60 5.86 -14.37
C ASP A 49 8.12 6.34 -13.00
N TYR A 50 7.43 7.28 -12.36
CA TYR A 50 7.80 7.78 -11.03
C TYR A 50 7.60 6.70 -9.95
N SER A 51 6.54 5.93 -10.06
CA SER A 51 6.19 4.86 -9.12
C SER A 51 7.13 3.67 -9.19
N LEU A 52 7.70 3.41 -10.38
CA LEU A 52 8.63 2.30 -10.62
C LEU A 52 10.07 2.61 -10.17
N MET A 53 10.33 3.82 -9.67
CA MET A 53 11.59 4.15 -9.03
C MET A 53 11.69 3.48 -7.66
N SER A 54 12.77 2.72 -7.42
CA SER A 54 13.03 1.99 -6.17
C SER A 54 11.82 1.18 -5.67
N LEU A 55 11.13 0.52 -6.59
CA LEU A 55 10.01 -0.38 -6.30
C LEU A 55 10.51 -1.73 -5.74
N MET A 56 11.51 -2.29 -6.38
CA MET A 56 12.14 -3.57 -6.03
C MET A 56 13.63 -3.53 -6.38
N PRO A 57 14.42 -2.58 -5.81
CA PRO A 57 15.83 -2.47 -6.11
C PRO A 57 16.55 -3.78 -5.74
N LYS A 58 17.39 -4.26 -6.65
CA LYS A 58 18.17 -5.49 -6.45
C LYS A 58 19.45 -5.27 -5.65
N THR A 59 19.89 -4.02 -5.58
CA THR A 59 21.07 -3.56 -4.85
C THR A 59 20.72 -2.32 -4.07
N GLU A 60 21.33 -2.16 -2.92
CA GLU A 60 21.17 -0.96 -2.11
C GLU A 60 21.81 0.26 -2.81
N VAL A 61 21.05 1.34 -2.86
CA VAL A 61 21.50 2.65 -3.33
C VAL A 61 21.41 3.63 -2.17
N SER A 62 22.36 4.57 -2.08
CA SER A 62 22.32 5.58 -1.01
C SER A 62 21.12 6.51 -1.16
N TYR A 63 20.38 6.72 -0.09
CA TYR A 63 19.28 7.69 -0.05
C TYR A 63 19.81 9.12 -0.30
N PRO A 64 19.09 9.99 -0.99
CA PRO A 64 17.74 9.77 -1.56
C PRO A 64 17.72 9.33 -3.04
N VAL A 65 18.80 8.76 -3.56
CA VAL A 65 18.94 8.43 -4.99
C VAL A 65 18.03 7.26 -5.39
N PRO A 66 17.19 7.41 -6.44
CA PRO A 66 16.33 6.32 -6.90
C PRO A 66 17.07 5.30 -7.78
N SER A 67 16.65 4.03 -7.69
CA SER A 67 16.94 2.97 -8.64
C SER A 67 15.87 2.91 -9.73
N ILE A 68 16.23 2.67 -11.00
CA ILE A 68 15.26 2.37 -12.06
C ILE A 68 15.02 0.86 -12.07
N ASP A 69 13.83 0.43 -11.70
CA ASP A 69 13.51 -0.99 -11.53
C ASP A 69 12.72 -1.58 -12.70
N SER A 70 12.50 -0.82 -13.77
CA SER A 70 11.85 -1.29 -14.99
C SER A 70 12.56 -0.77 -16.24
N ALA A 71 12.63 -1.61 -17.27
CA ALA A 71 13.11 -1.18 -18.57
C ALA A 71 12.16 -0.15 -19.20
N GLY A 72 12.69 0.74 -20.01
CA GLY A 72 11.92 1.74 -20.75
C GLY A 72 11.71 3.07 -20.03
N ILE A 73 12.11 3.20 -18.78
CA ILE A 73 12.01 4.47 -18.03
C ILE A 73 13.17 5.39 -18.44
N PRO A 74 12.87 6.65 -18.85
CA PRO A 74 13.92 7.62 -19.16
C PRO A 74 14.77 7.97 -17.93
N ASN A 75 16.08 8.11 -18.12
CA ASN A 75 17.00 8.48 -17.01
C ASN A 75 16.65 9.83 -16.36
N SER A 76 16.06 10.76 -17.11
CA SER A 76 15.64 12.07 -16.60
C SER A 76 14.66 11.98 -15.44
N ILE A 77 13.82 10.93 -15.40
CA ILE A 77 12.83 10.72 -14.32
C ILE A 77 13.50 10.54 -12.94
N LYS A 78 14.75 10.06 -12.89
CA LYS A 78 15.49 9.96 -11.62
C LYS A 78 15.58 11.28 -10.87
N ASN A 79 15.67 12.39 -11.58
CA ASN A 79 15.82 13.72 -10.98
C ASN A 79 14.52 14.20 -10.31
N GLU A 80 13.39 13.57 -10.66
CA GLU A 80 12.05 13.94 -10.20
C GLU A 80 11.56 13.11 -9.01
N VAL A 81 12.39 12.15 -8.55
CA VAL A 81 11.99 11.24 -7.46
C VAL A 81 13.06 11.20 -6.38
N LEU A 82 12.65 11.35 -5.15
CA LEU A 82 13.47 11.15 -3.96
C LEU A 82 12.99 9.89 -3.24
N ILE A 83 13.94 9.11 -2.71
CA ILE A 83 13.65 7.87 -2.00
C ILE A 83 14.02 8.02 -0.53
N ALA A 84 13.10 7.62 0.36
CA ALA A 84 13.34 7.53 1.79
C ALA A 84 13.15 6.10 2.30
N PRO A 85 13.77 5.71 3.41
CA PRO A 85 13.50 4.43 4.07
C PRO A 85 12.17 4.49 4.85
N PHE A 86 11.34 3.45 4.72
CA PHE A 86 10.15 3.29 5.56
C PHE A 86 10.58 2.96 7.00
N ASN A 87 9.89 3.52 8.00
CA ASN A 87 10.17 3.36 9.43
C ASN A 87 11.51 3.97 9.92
N ASP A 88 12.16 4.81 9.11
CA ASP A 88 13.31 5.61 9.53
C ASP A 88 12.98 7.11 9.35
N PHE A 89 12.46 7.70 10.42
CA PHE A 89 12.04 9.11 10.40
C PHE A 89 13.24 10.05 10.31
N ASP A 90 14.36 9.75 10.98
CA ASP A 90 15.52 10.65 11.01
C ASP A 90 16.13 10.82 9.61
N THR A 91 16.33 9.72 8.88
CA THR A 91 16.78 9.77 7.48
C THR A 91 15.76 10.50 6.60
N THR A 92 14.46 10.21 6.78
CA THR A 92 13.39 10.86 6.01
C THR A 92 13.34 12.36 6.29
N LYS A 93 13.47 12.77 7.55
CA LYS A 93 13.52 14.17 7.95
C LYS A 93 14.69 14.90 7.30
N ASN A 94 15.90 14.32 7.33
CA ASN A 94 17.08 14.91 6.70
C ASN A 94 16.89 15.13 5.19
N ILE A 95 16.25 14.19 4.50
CA ILE A 95 15.92 14.33 3.08
C ILE A 95 14.91 15.48 2.88
N ILE A 96 13.86 15.53 3.67
CA ILE A 96 12.85 16.59 3.57
C ILE A 96 13.50 17.96 3.86
N ASP A 97 14.28 18.09 4.92
CA ASP A 97 14.98 19.34 5.26
C ASP A 97 15.86 19.85 4.11
N GLN A 98 16.56 18.94 3.44
CA GLN A 98 17.45 19.27 2.32
C GLN A 98 16.69 19.69 1.06
N TYR A 99 15.54 19.06 0.77
CA TYR A 99 14.83 19.21 -0.52
C TYR A 99 13.45 19.88 -0.38
N LYS A 100 13.08 20.44 0.76
CA LYS A 100 11.75 21.01 1.03
C LYS A 100 11.28 22.04 0.01
N GLU A 101 12.19 22.78 -0.60
CA GLU A 101 11.87 23.78 -1.64
C GLU A 101 11.57 23.14 -3.01
N GLU A 102 11.95 21.87 -3.21
CA GLU A 102 11.78 21.15 -4.46
C GLU A 102 10.69 20.07 -4.39
N ILE A 103 10.35 19.60 -3.18
CA ILE A 103 9.36 18.53 -2.98
C ILE A 103 7.96 19.06 -3.23
N ALA A 104 7.30 18.52 -4.27
CA ALA A 104 5.91 18.79 -4.60
C ALA A 104 4.94 18.04 -3.67
N GLY A 105 5.33 16.84 -3.22
CA GLY A 105 4.53 16.03 -2.32
C GLY A 105 5.25 14.78 -1.85
N VAL A 106 4.76 14.22 -0.76
CA VAL A 106 5.19 12.92 -0.21
C VAL A 106 4.09 11.91 -0.47
N ILE A 107 4.42 10.75 -1.06
CA ILE A 107 3.50 9.64 -1.24
C ILE A 107 3.95 8.43 -0.42
N ILE A 108 3.04 7.82 0.33
CA ILE A 108 3.31 6.70 1.22
C ILE A 108 2.15 5.70 1.22
N GLU A 109 2.45 4.39 1.16
CA GLU A 109 1.53 3.37 1.63
C GLU A 109 1.54 3.41 3.18
N PRO A 110 0.43 3.75 3.88
CA PRO A 110 0.45 3.84 5.36
C PRO A 110 0.70 2.49 6.03
N PHE A 111 0.51 1.41 5.30
CA PHE A 111 0.91 0.04 5.59
C PHE A 111 1.68 -0.47 4.37
N GLN A 112 3.01 -0.36 4.42
CA GLN A 112 3.82 -0.58 3.23
C GLN A 112 3.99 -2.06 2.91
N ARG A 113 3.35 -2.53 1.85
CA ARG A 113 3.27 -3.96 1.50
C ARG A 113 2.56 -4.77 2.60
N VAL A 114 3.30 -5.31 3.56
CA VAL A 114 2.83 -5.96 4.79
C VAL A 114 3.57 -5.45 6.02
N ILE A 115 4.41 -4.44 5.84
CA ILE A 115 5.21 -3.85 6.92
C ILE A 115 4.37 -2.78 7.60
N LYS A 116 4.20 -2.92 8.91
CA LYS A 116 3.49 -1.94 9.75
C LYS A 116 4.35 -0.69 9.93
N PRO A 117 3.72 0.48 10.01
CA PRO A 117 4.43 1.66 10.49
C PRO A 117 4.82 1.46 11.95
N GLU A 118 6.06 1.81 12.28
CA GLU A 118 6.49 1.89 13.68
C GLU A 118 5.65 2.94 14.44
N PRO A 119 5.44 2.76 15.75
CA PRO A 119 4.66 3.70 16.54
C PRO A 119 5.14 5.15 16.38
N GLY A 120 4.26 6.04 15.96
CA GLY A 120 4.56 7.46 15.74
C GLY A 120 5.17 7.81 14.38
N PHE A 121 5.59 6.84 13.56
CA PHE A 121 6.22 7.13 12.25
C PHE A 121 5.30 7.94 11.32
N LEU A 122 4.07 7.47 11.08
CA LEU A 122 3.13 8.20 10.22
C LEU A 122 2.77 9.58 10.77
N GLN A 123 2.63 9.71 12.10
CA GLN A 123 2.37 11.00 12.72
C GLN A 123 3.55 11.96 12.55
N SER A 124 4.78 11.46 12.64
CA SER A 124 5.99 12.25 12.42
C SER A 124 6.08 12.73 10.97
N ILE A 125 5.75 11.88 9.99
CA ILE A 125 5.65 12.27 8.58
C ILE A 125 4.57 13.34 8.39
N ARG A 126 3.37 13.18 9.00
CA ARG A 126 2.31 14.18 8.94
C ARG A 126 2.74 15.53 9.53
N ASN A 127 3.43 15.51 10.67
CA ASN A 127 3.89 16.71 11.35
C ASN A 127 4.89 17.50 10.49
N ILE A 128 5.92 16.84 9.98
CA ILE A 128 6.95 17.53 9.17
C ILE A 128 6.38 18.02 7.82
N THR A 129 5.47 17.27 7.21
CA THR A 129 4.82 17.70 5.97
C THR A 129 3.90 18.91 6.21
N ASN A 130 3.22 18.98 7.36
CA ASN A 130 2.46 20.16 7.75
C ASN A 130 3.36 21.39 8.02
N GLU A 131 4.47 21.18 8.73
CA GLU A 131 5.44 22.24 9.04
C GLU A 131 5.95 22.92 7.77
N TYR A 132 6.34 22.15 6.77
CA TYR A 132 6.87 22.66 5.51
C TYR A 132 5.81 22.87 4.41
N LYS A 133 4.52 22.68 4.73
CA LYS A 133 3.39 22.81 3.79
C LYS A 133 3.59 21.93 2.54
N ILE A 134 4.13 20.74 2.73
CA ILE A 134 4.29 19.73 1.68
C ILE A 134 3.04 18.83 1.70
N PRO A 135 2.30 18.68 0.59
CA PRO A 135 1.17 17.78 0.51
C PRO A 135 1.55 16.32 0.83
N LEU A 136 0.76 15.67 1.68
CA LEU A 136 0.89 14.24 1.99
C LEU A 136 -0.18 13.45 1.28
N ILE A 137 0.24 12.43 0.52
CA ILE A 137 -0.64 11.49 -0.19
C ILE A 137 -0.54 10.13 0.51
N PHE A 138 -1.67 9.60 0.99
CA PHE A 138 -1.76 8.19 1.38
C PHE A 138 -2.21 7.36 0.18
N ASP A 139 -1.38 6.40 -0.20
CA ASP A 139 -1.79 5.36 -1.14
C ASP A 139 -2.53 4.26 -0.39
N GLU A 140 -3.85 4.37 -0.40
CA GLU A 140 -4.76 3.42 0.22
C GLU A 140 -5.44 2.50 -0.79
N ILE A 141 -4.80 2.22 -1.90
CA ILE A 141 -5.29 1.23 -2.87
C ILE A 141 -5.49 -0.16 -2.23
N VAL A 142 -4.67 -0.50 -1.24
CA VAL A 142 -4.78 -1.76 -0.48
C VAL A 142 -5.57 -1.59 0.82
N THR A 143 -5.29 -0.52 1.55
CA THR A 143 -5.77 -0.32 2.93
C THR A 143 -7.13 0.37 3.02
N GLY A 144 -7.54 1.09 1.98
CA GLY A 144 -8.84 1.73 1.92
C GLY A 144 -9.97 0.70 2.08
N PHE A 145 -10.87 0.94 3.03
CA PHE A 145 -11.97 0.04 3.40
C PHE A 145 -11.54 -1.37 3.88
N ARG A 146 -10.25 -1.58 4.17
CA ARG A 146 -9.73 -2.89 4.60
C ARG A 146 -9.45 -2.98 6.10
N PHE A 147 -8.89 -1.95 6.70
CA PHE A 147 -8.56 -1.92 8.13
C PHE A 147 -9.66 -1.29 8.97
N SER A 148 -10.39 -0.36 8.38
CA SER A 148 -11.57 0.27 8.92
C SER A 148 -12.43 0.80 7.77
N TYR A 149 -13.64 1.29 8.07
CA TYR A 149 -14.51 1.88 7.06
C TYR A 149 -13.92 3.18 6.47
N GLY A 150 -13.16 3.94 7.27
CA GLY A 150 -12.42 5.12 6.81
C GLY A 150 -11.00 4.82 6.29
N GLY A 151 -10.61 3.54 6.17
CA GLY A 151 -9.29 3.15 5.68
C GLY A 151 -8.19 3.22 6.74
N ALA A 152 -6.92 3.17 6.29
CA ALA A 152 -5.77 3.24 7.18
C ALA A 152 -5.63 4.60 7.88
N GLN A 153 -6.10 5.68 7.27
CA GLN A 153 -6.08 7.00 7.89
C GLN A 153 -6.95 7.08 9.16
N GLU A 154 -8.09 6.38 9.18
CA GLU A 154 -8.89 6.20 10.38
C GLU A 154 -8.21 5.23 11.36
N TYR A 155 -7.75 4.08 10.87
CA TYR A 155 -7.14 3.03 11.68
C TYR A 155 -5.88 3.51 12.42
N TYR A 156 -4.98 4.25 11.76
CA TYR A 156 -3.77 4.82 12.35
C TYR A 156 -3.97 6.22 12.92
N ASN A 157 -5.16 6.80 12.80
CA ASN A 157 -5.49 8.16 13.26
C ASN A 157 -4.53 9.23 12.69
N VAL A 158 -4.21 9.13 11.40
CA VAL A 158 -3.38 10.11 10.68
C VAL A 158 -4.04 10.45 9.35
N VAL A 159 -4.47 11.69 9.19
CA VAL A 159 -5.22 12.15 8.01
C VAL A 159 -4.29 12.85 7.01
N PRO A 160 -4.18 12.35 5.78
CA PRO A 160 -3.39 12.97 4.70
C PRO A 160 -4.13 14.16 4.08
N ASP A 161 -3.52 14.78 3.07
CA ASP A 161 -4.16 15.82 2.26
C ASP A 161 -4.91 15.22 1.07
N LEU A 162 -4.34 14.17 0.48
CA LEU A 162 -4.91 13.39 -0.61
C LEU A 162 -4.80 11.90 -0.30
N CYS A 163 -5.72 11.12 -0.84
CA CYS A 163 -5.70 9.67 -0.73
C CYS A 163 -6.08 9.04 -2.07
N THR A 164 -5.46 7.89 -2.39
CA THR A 164 -5.86 7.07 -3.53
C THR A 164 -6.57 5.81 -3.07
N LEU A 165 -7.70 5.49 -3.71
CA LEU A 165 -8.56 4.35 -3.38
C LEU A 165 -8.71 3.44 -4.59
N GLY A 166 -8.81 2.14 -4.36
CA GLY A 166 -9.02 1.12 -5.40
C GLY A 166 -9.45 -0.20 -4.80
N LYS A 167 -9.29 -1.29 -5.54
CA LYS A 167 -9.62 -2.65 -5.07
C LYS A 167 -11.01 -2.75 -4.44
N ILE A 168 -11.12 -2.70 -3.11
CA ILE A 168 -12.37 -2.88 -2.36
C ILE A 168 -13.43 -1.85 -2.76
N VAL A 169 -13.04 -0.60 -3.02
CA VAL A 169 -13.98 0.50 -3.33
C VAL A 169 -14.90 0.19 -4.51
N ALA A 170 -14.49 -0.71 -5.41
CA ALA A 170 -15.23 -1.05 -6.63
C ALA A 170 -15.88 -2.43 -6.59
N GLY A 171 -15.82 -3.16 -5.47
CA GLY A 171 -16.44 -4.49 -5.35
C GLY A 171 -15.96 -5.50 -6.38
N GLY A 172 -14.69 -5.41 -6.81
CA GLY A 172 -14.09 -6.28 -7.83
C GLY A 172 -14.17 -5.76 -9.28
N TYR A 173 -14.80 -4.62 -9.53
CA TYR A 173 -14.87 -4.00 -10.86
C TYR A 173 -13.78 -2.94 -11.08
N PRO A 174 -13.48 -2.58 -12.36
CA PRO A 174 -12.47 -1.59 -12.68
C PRO A 174 -12.89 -0.17 -12.29
N MET A 175 -12.52 0.25 -11.10
CA MET A 175 -12.68 1.62 -10.61
C MET A 175 -11.65 1.89 -9.52
N ALA A 176 -11.12 3.09 -9.54
CA ALA A 176 -10.31 3.67 -8.48
C ALA A 176 -10.67 5.16 -8.34
N ALA A 177 -10.14 5.81 -7.34
CA ALA A 177 -10.42 7.23 -7.12
C ALA A 177 -9.23 7.94 -6.49
N ILE A 178 -9.17 9.25 -6.75
CA ILE A 178 -8.39 10.20 -5.97
C ILE A 178 -9.40 10.98 -5.14
N VAL A 179 -9.17 11.06 -3.85
CA VAL A 179 -9.95 11.85 -2.91
C VAL A 179 -9.05 12.77 -2.12
N GLY A 180 -9.56 13.86 -1.62
CA GLY A 180 -8.76 14.76 -0.82
C GLY A 180 -9.48 16.04 -0.44
N LYS A 181 -8.76 16.89 0.29
CA LYS A 181 -9.21 18.21 0.67
C LYS A 181 -9.48 19.07 -0.57
N ARG A 182 -10.49 19.91 -0.48
CA ARG A 182 -10.98 20.76 -1.58
C ARG A 182 -9.86 21.55 -2.25
N ASP A 183 -8.98 22.17 -1.48
CA ASP A 183 -7.93 23.02 -2.01
C ASP A 183 -6.98 22.26 -2.96
N PHE A 184 -6.63 21.02 -2.63
CA PHE A 184 -5.78 20.19 -3.49
C PHE A 184 -6.55 19.61 -4.69
N MET A 185 -7.85 19.36 -4.54
CA MET A 185 -8.69 18.83 -5.60
C MET A 185 -9.14 19.90 -6.60
N GLU A 186 -9.03 21.19 -6.26
CA GLU A 186 -9.38 22.30 -7.15
C GLU A 186 -8.51 22.34 -8.44
N VAL A 187 -7.32 21.75 -8.42
CA VAL A 187 -6.47 21.62 -9.61
C VAL A 187 -7.14 20.89 -10.78
N PHE A 188 -8.15 20.05 -10.49
CA PHE A 188 -8.93 19.33 -11.52
C PHE A 188 -10.08 20.16 -12.09
N ASN A 189 -10.37 21.32 -11.53
CA ASN A 189 -11.47 22.18 -11.98
C ASN A 189 -11.04 23.00 -13.19
N GLN A 190 -11.46 22.58 -14.38
CA GLN A 190 -11.13 23.25 -15.65
C GLN A 190 -11.74 24.65 -15.79
N LYS A 191 -12.68 25.00 -14.91
CA LYS A 191 -13.34 26.32 -14.90
C LYS A 191 -12.78 27.22 -13.79
N SER A 192 -11.77 26.77 -13.05
CA SER A 192 -11.16 27.56 -11.99
C SER A 192 -10.18 28.58 -12.57
N ASP A 193 -10.30 29.82 -12.10
CA ASP A 193 -9.32 30.88 -12.41
C ASP A 193 -8.13 30.85 -11.42
N VAL A 194 -8.17 29.97 -10.41
CA VAL A 194 -7.16 29.90 -9.33
C VAL A 194 -5.91 29.16 -9.79
N ILE A 195 -6.07 28.11 -10.59
CA ILE A 195 -4.95 27.30 -11.12
C ILE A 195 -5.07 27.21 -12.63
N SER A 196 -4.11 27.81 -13.34
CA SER A 196 -4.05 27.81 -14.79
C SER A 196 -2.62 27.47 -15.26
N PRO A 197 -2.44 26.44 -16.11
CA PRO A 197 -3.48 25.56 -16.63
C PRO A 197 -3.96 24.53 -15.58
N SER A 198 -5.24 24.17 -15.62
CA SER A 198 -5.80 23.11 -14.79
C SER A 198 -5.26 21.73 -15.18
N LEU A 199 -5.26 20.79 -14.22
CA LEU A 199 -4.86 19.41 -14.48
C LEU A 199 -5.93 18.70 -15.32
N VAL A 200 -5.54 18.24 -16.52
CA VAL A 200 -6.42 17.47 -17.40
C VAL A 200 -6.46 16.00 -16.94
N GLN A 201 -7.66 15.54 -16.60
CA GLN A 201 -7.92 14.12 -16.29
C GLN A 201 -9.19 13.70 -17.03
N ILE A 202 -9.03 12.80 -18.00
CA ILE A 202 -10.09 12.26 -18.82
C ILE A 202 -9.93 10.74 -18.88
N GLY A 203 -11.03 10.01 -18.71
CA GLY A 203 -11.06 8.55 -18.82
C GLY A 203 -12.44 8.09 -19.23
N THR A 204 -12.54 7.38 -20.35
CA THR A 204 -13.82 6.93 -20.94
C THR A 204 -14.65 6.11 -19.95
N LEU A 205 -14.00 5.26 -19.16
CA LEU A 205 -14.67 4.36 -18.19
C LEU A 205 -14.61 4.88 -16.75
N SER A 206 -14.10 6.08 -16.52
CA SER A 206 -14.05 6.69 -15.19
C SER A 206 -15.47 6.91 -14.66
N GLY A 207 -15.78 6.31 -13.49
CA GLY A 207 -17.12 6.37 -12.90
C GLY A 207 -18.19 5.62 -13.69
N ASN A 208 -17.83 4.53 -14.39
CA ASN A 208 -18.80 3.74 -15.12
C ASN A 208 -19.91 3.17 -14.20
N PRO A 209 -21.16 3.10 -14.67
CA PRO A 209 -22.31 2.77 -13.81
C PRO A 209 -22.22 1.40 -13.15
N ILE A 210 -21.63 0.41 -13.82
CA ILE A 210 -21.53 -0.96 -13.28
C ILE A 210 -20.58 -0.98 -12.09
N ALA A 211 -19.38 -0.40 -12.20
CA ALA A 211 -18.44 -0.33 -11.11
C ALA A 211 -18.96 0.56 -9.96
N CYS A 212 -19.68 1.64 -10.25
CA CYS A 212 -20.32 2.47 -9.23
C CYS A 212 -21.39 1.70 -8.46
N ALA A 213 -22.24 0.92 -9.15
CA ALA A 213 -23.26 0.10 -8.51
C ALA A 213 -22.67 -1.00 -7.61
N ALA A 214 -21.63 -1.70 -8.10
CA ALA A 214 -20.90 -2.69 -7.31
C ALA A 214 -20.19 -2.06 -6.11
N GLY A 215 -19.58 -0.88 -6.28
CA GLY A 215 -18.96 -0.12 -5.22
C GLY A 215 -19.95 0.30 -4.14
N LEU A 216 -21.12 0.82 -4.54
CA LEU A 216 -22.17 1.20 -3.59
C LEU A 216 -22.66 -0.01 -2.77
N ALA A 217 -22.92 -1.16 -3.42
CA ALA A 217 -23.32 -2.39 -2.73
C ALA A 217 -22.23 -2.86 -1.74
N THR A 218 -20.96 -2.82 -2.15
CA THR A 218 -19.83 -3.21 -1.28
C THR A 218 -19.72 -2.29 -0.06
N LEU A 219 -19.79 -0.98 -0.26
CA LEU A 219 -19.68 0.00 0.83
C LEU A 219 -20.89 -0.09 1.77
N ASP A 220 -22.08 -0.42 1.27
CA ASP A 220 -23.26 -0.62 2.09
C ASP A 220 -23.12 -1.85 2.99
N VAL A 221 -22.64 -2.97 2.46
CA VAL A 221 -22.31 -4.17 3.26
C VAL A 221 -21.27 -3.83 4.34
N LEU A 222 -20.17 -3.19 3.98
CA LEU A 222 -19.11 -2.84 4.95
C LEU A 222 -19.60 -1.91 6.06
N ARG A 223 -20.49 -0.97 5.73
CA ARG A 223 -21.08 -0.03 6.68
C ARG A 223 -22.08 -0.70 7.62
N THR A 224 -22.93 -1.58 7.08
CA THR A 224 -24.03 -2.19 7.84
C THR A 224 -23.59 -3.39 8.66
N GLU A 225 -22.69 -4.22 8.14
CA GLU A 225 -22.19 -5.42 8.81
C GLU A 225 -21.00 -5.13 9.73
N ASN A 226 -20.25 -4.06 9.48
CA ASN A 226 -19.04 -3.67 10.23
C ASN A 226 -18.09 -4.85 10.52
N PRO A 227 -17.56 -5.55 9.50
CA PRO A 227 -16.92 -6.85 9.66
C PRO A 227 -15.48 -6.79 10.18
N TYR A 228 -14.97 -5.62 10.56
CA TYR A 228 -13.55 -5.39 10.80
C TYR A 228 -13.02 -6.19 11.98
N GLU A 229 -13.74 -6.27 13.10
CA GLU A 229 -13.34 -7.06 14.27
C GLU A 229 -13.09 -8.51 13.87
N LYS A 230 -14.05 -9.15 13.20
CA LYS A 230 -13.93 -10.53 12.69
C LYS A 230 -12.77 -10.69 11.73
N LEU A 231 -12.56 -9.73 10.83
CA LEU A 231 -11.42 -9.78 9.88
C LEU A 231 -10.07 -9.77 10.59
N PHE A 232 -9.94 -8.93 11.62
CA PHE A 232 -8.71 -8.83 12.41
C PHE A 232 -8.49 -10.07 13.26
N GLU A 233 -9.50 -10.56 13.96
CA GLU A 233 -9.44 -11.80 14.74
C GLU A 233 -9.01 -12.99 13.87
N THR A 234 -9.67 -13.17 12.73
CA THR A 234 -9.34 -14.26 11.79
C THR A 234 -7.92 -14.11 11.25
N GLY A 235 -7.53 -12.88 10.88
CA GLY A 235 -6.19 -12.62 10.38
C GLY A 235 -5.10 -12.89 11.40
N TYR A 236 -5.27 -12.43 12.63
CA TYR A 236 -4.31 -12.70 13.72
C TYR A 236 -4.28 -14.18 14.12
N PHE A 237 -5.42 -14.86 14.11
CA PHE A 237 -5.48 -16.29 14.37
C PHE A 237 -4.64 -17.08 13.36
N LEU A 238 -4.80 -16.81 12.06
CA LEU A 238 -4.01 -17.45 11.00
C LEU A 238 -2.51 -17.12 11.10
N GLN A 239 -2.18 -15.85 11.38
CA GLN A 239 -0.79 -15.42 11.58
C GLN A 239 -0.14 -16.15 12.75
N ASN A 240 -0.81 -16.25 13.89
CA ASN A 240 -0.29 -16.90 15.09
C ASN A 240 -0.16 -18.41 14.87
N SER A 241 -1.16 -19.06 14.27
CA SER A 241 -1.07 -20.49 13.92
C SER A 241 0.13 -20.77 13.02
N LEU A 242 0.39 -19.93 12.04
CA LEU A 242 1.53 -20.09 11.14
C LEU A 242 2.88 -19.86 11.86
N LYS A 243 2.96 -18.87 12.75
CA LYS A 243 4.15 -18.66 13.61
C LYS A 243 4.42 -19.89 14.50
N GLU A 244 3.38 -20.45 15.12
CA GLU A 244 3.52 -21.66 15.94
C GLU A 244 3.99 -22.86 15.12
N ILE A 245 3.45 -23.02 13.90
CA ILE A 245 3.88 -24.09 12.99
C ILE A 245 5.36 -23.94 12.62
N PHE A 246 5.82 -22.74 12.28
CA PHE A 246 7.25 -22.51 12.00
C PHE A 246 8.12 -22.76 13.23
N ASN A 247 7.73 -22.23 14.40
CA ASN A 247 8.50 -22.38 15.65
C ASN A 247 8.67 -23.85 16.04
N ARG A 248 7.60 -24.66 16.04
CA ARG A 248 7.69 -26.08 16.41
C ARG A 248 8.45 -26.94 15.39
N ASN A 249 8.63 -26.43 14.17
CA ASN A 249 9.41 -27.07 13.11
C ASN A 249 10.83 -26.48 13.00
N GLU A 250 11.20 -25.53 13.87
CA GLU A 250 12.51 -24.88 13.90
C GLU A 250 12.88 -24.17 12.59
N ILE A 251 11.84 -23.67 11.84
CA ILE A 251 12.03 -22.93 10.60
C ILE A 251 12.19 -21.43 10.89
N PRO A 252 13.32 -20.82 10.53
CA PRO A 252 13.51 -19.38 10.71
C PRO A 252 12.65 -18.59 9.71
N ALA A 253 11.48 -18.16 10.17
CA ALA A 253 10.55 -17.39 9.35
C ALA A 253 9.89 -16.26 10.16
N GLN A 254 9.61 -15.14 9.51
CA GLN A 254 8.87 -14.01 10.05
C GLN A 254 7.48 -13.97 9.40
N VAL A 255 6.43 -14.02 10.21
CA VAL A 255 5.06 -13.74 9.75
C VAL A 255 4.77 -12.27 10.06
N VAL A 256 4.69 -11.46 9.04
CA VAL A 256 4.60 -10.00 9.13
C VAL A 256 3.28 -9.53 8.55
N GLY A 257 2.58 -8.66 9.25
CA GLY A 257 1.31 -8.12 8.77
C GLY A 257 0.47 -7.45 9.84
N GLU A 258 -0.72 -7.03 9.43
CA GLU A 258 -1.73 -6.40 10.27
C GLU A 258 -3.08 -7.03 9.99
N GLY A 259 -3.69 -7.65 10.99
CA GLY A 259 -5.02 -8.26 10.89
C GLY A 259 -5.22 -9.05 9.58
N PRO A 260 -6.11 -8.60 8.68
CA PRO A 260 -6.51 -9.34 7.48
C PRO A 260 -5.48 -9.37 6.35
N VAL A 261 -4.31 -8.72 6.50
CA VAL A 261 -3.25 -8.67 5.47
C VAL A 261 -1.91 -9.02 6.07
N PHE A 262 -1.29 -10.11 5.61
CA PHE A 262 0.02 -10.55 6.11
C PHE A 262 0.80 -11.31 5.03
N ASP A 263 2.08 -11.58 5.29
CA ASP A 263 2.93 -12.43 4.46
C ASP A 263 4.02 -13.11 5.31
N VAL A 264 4.83 -13.96 4.68
CA VAL A 264 5.91 -14.70 5.29
C VAL A 264 7.24 -14.31 4.65
N TYR A 265 8.25 -14.12 5.49
CA TYR A 265 9.65 -13.95 5.07
C TYR A 265 10.51 -15.01 5.75
N PHE A 266 11.20 -15.83 4.97
CA PHE A 266 12.11 -16.85 5.48
C PHE A 266 13.47 -16.23 5.81
N CYS A 267 13.57 -15.73 7.05
CA CYS A 267 14.78 -15.12 7.62
C CYS A 267 14.70 -15.13 9.14
N SER A 268 15.86 -15.00 9.80
CA SER A 268 15.94 -14.95 11.27
C SER A 268 15.71 -13.54 11.84
N ASN A 269 15.98 -12.50 11.04
CA ASN A 269 15.89 -11.10 11.48
C ASN A 269 14.47 -10.54 11.33
N GLY A 270 14.12 -9.56 12.16
CA GLY A 270 12.87 -8.82 12.01
C GLY A 270 12.82 -8.04 10.69
N ILE A 271 11.59 -7.75 10.25
CA ILE A 271 11.30 -7.00 9.01
C ILE A 271 10.66 -5.67 9.41
N SER A 272 11.36 -4.57 9.21
CA SER A 272 10.90 -3.21 9.50
C SER A 272 10.87 -2.29 8.27
N ASN A 273 11.59 -2.63 7.20
CA ASN A 273 11.65 -1.89 5.95
C ASN A 273 11.91 -2.81 4.75
N TYR A 274 11.98 -2.22 3.54
CA TYR A 274 12.21 -3.00 2.32
C TYR A 274 13.54 -3.77 2.32
N ARG A 275 14.63 -3.16 2.82
CA ARG A 275 15.96 -3.80 2.80
C ARG A 275 16.03 -5.05 3.67
N ASP A 276 15.26 -5.09 4.74
CA ASP A 276 15.14 -6.32 5.55
C ASP A 276 14.50 -7.46 4.74
N THR A 277 13.51 -7.15 3.89
CA THR A 277 12.88 -8.17 3.04
C THR A 277 13.84 -8.77 1.99
N MET A 278 14.89 -8.05 1.61
CA MET A 278 15.90 -8.54 0.66
C MET A 278 16.76 -9.65 1.24
N LYS A 279 16.84 -9.76 2.56
CA LYS A 279 17.61 -10.78 3.29
C LYS A 279 16.87 -12.13 3.38
N ALA A 280 15.59 -12.15 3.03
CA ALA A 280 14.78 -13.37 3.08
C ALA A 280 15.08 -14.33 1.92
N ASP A 281 15.03 -15.64 2.21
CA ASP A 281 15.24 -16.69 1.20
C ASP A 281 14.01 -16.83 0.30
N LYS A 282 14.15 -16.35 -0.93
CA LYS A 282 13.09 -16.42 -1.95
C LYS A 282 12.86 -17.83 -2.49
N SER A 283 13.87 -18.72 -2.45
CA SER A 283 13.75 -20.11 -2.92
C SER A 283 12.82 -20.89 -1.99
N ILE A 284 13.02 -20.72 -0.67
CA ILE A 284 12.16 -21.31 0.36
C ILE A 284 10.74 -20.75 0.24
N LEU A 285 10.57 -19.44 0.06
CA LEU A 285 9.26 -18.81 -0.13
C LEU A 285 8.52 -19.36 -1.35
N ASN A 286 9.20 -19.52 -2.48
CA ASN A 286 8.61 -20.08 -3.70
C ASN A 286 8.16 -21.53 -3.51
N SER A 287 8.98 -22.35 -2.85
CA SER A 287 8.64 -23.74 -2.52
C SER A 287 7.43 -23.80 -1.57
N PHE A 288 7.41 -22.96 -0.53
CA PHE A 288 6.30 -22.87 0.41
C PHE A 288 4.99 -22.45 -0.28
N THR A 289 5.04 -21.40 -1.10
CA THR A 289 3.88 -20.92 -1.87
C THR A 289 3.35 -22.00 -2.81
N SER A 290 4.24 -22.71 -3.53
CA SER A 290 3.85 -23.82 -4.40
C SER A 290 3.21 -24.96 -3.62
N ASN A 291 3.73 -25.30 -2.44
CA ASN A 291 3.15 -26.32 -1.58
C ASN A 291 1.74 -25.93 -1.06
N LEU A 292 1.50 -24.65 -0.76
CA LEU A 292 0.18 -24.12 -0.38
C LEU A 292 -0.81 -24.23 -1.53
N ILE A 293 -0.44 -23.81 -2.73
CA ILE A 293 -1.28 -23.91 -3.93
C ILE A 293 -1.66 -25.35 -4.19
N ASN A 294 -0.70 -26.29 -4.12
CA ASN A 294 -0.94 -27.72 -4.26
C ASN A 294 -1.80 -28.33 -3.13
N SER A 295 -1.96 -27.61 -2.03
CA SER A 295 -2.83 -27.98 -0.90
C SER A 295 -4.18 -27.26 -0.94
N GLY A 296 -4.50 -26.56 -2.03
CA GLY A 296 -5.80 -25.91 -2.26
C GLY A 296 -5.90 -24.50 -1.70
N ILE A 297 -4.80 -23.88 -1.24
CA ILE A 297 -4.78 -22.49 -0.79
C ILE A 297 -4.26 -21.61 -1.92
N PHE A 298 -5.13 -20.80 -2.49
CA PHE A 298 -4.76 -19.82 -3.49
C PHE A 298 -4.13 -18.60 -2.80
N LYS A 299 -2.82 -18.50 -2.85
CA LYS A 299 -2.02 -17.36 -2.40
C LYS A 299 -1.31 -16.75 -3.60
N GLY A 300 -1.38 -15.44 -3.74
CA GLY A 300 -0.53 -14.70 -4.66
C GLY A 300 0.94 -14.67 -4.20
N ASP A 301 1.82 -14.11 -5.02
CA ASP A 301 3.27 -14.12 -4.74
C ASP A 301 3.65 -13.33 -3.47
N THR A 302 2.82 -12.42 -2.99
CA THR A 302 3.25 -11.42 -2.02
C THR A 302 2.36 -11.18 -0.82
N LYS A 303 1.17 -11.73 -0.69
CA LYS A 303 0.26 -11.40 0.43
C LYS A 303 -0.81 -12.45 0.64
N TYR A 304 -1.16 -12.68 1.90
CA TYR A 304 -2.44 -13.27 2.27
C TYR A 304 -3.47 -12.17 2.48
N TYR A 305 -4.69 -12.43 2.04
CA TYR A 305 -5.85 -11.57 2.28
C TYR A 305 -6.95 -12.39 2.93
N VAL A 306 -7.38 -11.96 4.11
CA VAL A 306 -8.56 -12.52 4.77
C VAL A 306 -9.80 -11.82 4.26
N SER A 307 -10.85 -12.59 4.01
CA SER A 307 -12.16 -12.12 3.54
C SER A 307 -13.25 -12.38 4.57
N THR A 308 -14.31 -11.59 4.53
CA THR A 308 -15.51 -11.74 5.36
C THR A 308 -16.24 -13.06 5.14
N VAL A 309 -16.05 -13.66 3.96
CA VAL A 309 -16.69 -14.94 3.59
C VAL A 309 -15.92 -16.18 4.05
N HIS A 310 -14.71 -16.03 4.59
CA HIS A 310 -13.98 -17.15 5.16
C HIS A 310 -14.69 -17.62 6.45
N ASP A 311 -15.09 -18.87 6.48
CA ASP A 311 -15.71 -19.52 7.64
C ASP A 311 -14.73 -20.42 8.41
N ALA A 312 -15.20 -21.08 9.46
CA ALA A 312 -14.38 -21.97 10.29
C ALA A 312 -13.78 -23.13 9.46
N THR A 313 -14.50 -23.63 8.48
CA THR A 313 -14.04 -24.73 7.60
C THR A 313 -12.87 -24.27 6.73
N ASP A 314 -12.94 -23.03 6.21
CA ASP A 314 -11.86 -22.45 5.40
C ASP A 314 -10.60 -22.21 6.25
N ILE A 315 -10.79 -21.78 7.50
CA ILE A 315 -9.69 -21.56 8.45
C ILE A 315 -9.01 -22.87 8.81
N GLU A 316 -9.78 -23.93 9.15
CA GLU A 316 -9.25 -25.26 9.45
C GLU A 316 -8.47 -25.85 8.25
N LYS A 317 -9.03 -25.74 7.04
CA LYS A 317 -8.33 -26.16 5.79
C LYS A 317 -7.04 -25.39 5.59
N THR A 318 -7.04 -24.10 5.87
CA THR A 318 -5.86 -23.24 5.72
C THR A 318 -4.76 -23.64 6.71
N ILE A 319 -5.07 -23.89 7.96
CA ILE A 319 -4.12 -24.35 8.97
C ILE A 319 -3.55 -25.73 8.58
N HIS A 320 -4.41 -26.67 8.18
CA HIS A 320 -3.96 -27.97 7.70
C HIS A 320 -3.02 -27.84 6.50
N ALA A 321 -3.34 -26.95 5.53
CA ALA A 321 -2.48 -26.69 4.40
C ALA A 321 -1.13 -26.08 4.80
N PHE A 322 -1.09 -25.21 5.82
CA PHE A 322 0.17 -24.70 6.39
C PHE A 322 1.05 -25.83 6.94
N GLU A 323 0.47 -26.76 7.69
CA GLU A 323 1.19 -27.92 8.23
C GLU A 323 1.76 -28.82 7.13
N VAL A 324 0.93 -29.13 6.12
CA VAL A 324 1.37 -29.94 4.97
C VAL A 324 2.47 -29.25 4.18
N ALA A 325 2.32 -27.93 3.95
CA ALA A 325 3.31 -27.15 3.22
C ALA A 325 4.65 -27.08 3.94
N VAL A 326 4.64 -26.89 5.26
CA VAL A 326 5.86 -26.88 6.10
C VAL A 326 6.52 -28.25 6.15
N ALA A 327 5.75 -29.34 6.30
CA ALA A 327 6.29 -30.70 6.29
C ALA A 327 6.97 -31.06 4.95
N LYS A 328 6.39 -30.61 3.82
CA LYS A 328 7.01 -30.77 2.50
C LYS A 328 8.28 -29.91 2.36
N LEU A 329 8.24 -28.66 2.87
CA LEU A 329 9.35 -27.72 2.83
C LEU A 329 10.60 -28.30 3.53
N LYS A 330 10.43 -28.90 4.71
CA LYS A 330 11.52 -29.57 5.45
C LYS A 330 12.18 -30.66 4.62
N LYS A 331 11.39 -31.49 3.95
CA LYS A 331 11.91 -32.54 3.06
C LYS A 331 12.63 -32.02 1.82
N GLN A 332 12.14 -30.91 1.25
CA GLN A 332 12.68 -30.31 0.03
C GLN A 332 14.01 -29.59 0.26
N HIS A 333 14.15 -28.93 1.41
CA HIS A 333 15.31 -28.09 1.71
C HIS A 333 16.22 -28.65 2.83
N GLY A 334 15.86 -29.75 3.48
CA GLY A 334 16.65 -30.36 4.56
C GLY A 334 16.74 -29.52 5.83
N ILE A 335 15.71 -28.73 6.12
CA ILE A 335 15.62 -27.83 7.25
C ILE A 335 14.59 -28.31 8.28
#